data_be0e58f4900b844cfe1ceaafa95e57be
#
_entry.id   be0e58f4900b844cfe1ceaafa95e57be
#
_cell.length_a   1.000
_cell.length_b   1.000
_cell.length_c   1.000
_cell.angle_alpha   90.00
_cell.angle_beta   90.00
_cell.angle_gamma   90.00
#
_symmetry.space_group_name_H-M   'P 1'
#
loop_
_entity.id
_entity.type
_entity.pdbx_description
1 polymer ?
#
loop_
_entity_poly.entity_id
_entity_poly.type
_entity_poly.pdbx_seq_one_letter_code
_entity_poly.pdbx_strand_id
1 'polypeptide(L)'
;DALRPQFSLSKQVATERARVEVARAVEVTISSALNDHMQASGLGIEVGATEFTESVSKSVVNTTLKGCTIEKTEVFKDRVFVLVTYDANRARELAKENSRVELKKEEALYNEFKARQAFDSLDRAIDKIKTSSSVAKPE
;
A
#
# COMPACT_ATOMS: atom_id res chain seq x y z
N ASP A 1 13.31 25.08 26.02
CA ASP A 1 14.48 24.77 25.23
C ASP A 1 14.34 25.37 23.81
N ALA A 2 15.30 26.19 23.43
CA ALA A 2 15.29 26.92 22.15
C ALA A 2 15.35 25.96 20.94
N LEU A 3 15.84 24.75 21.12
CA LEU A 3 15.97 23.76 20.04
C LEU A 3 14.70 22.95 19.78
N ARG A 4 13.74 22.96 20.72
CA ARG A 4 12.51 22.18 20.59
C ARG A 4 11.68 22.48 19.35
N PRO A 5 11.44 23.75 18.97
CA PRO A 5 10.67 24.02 17.76
C PRO A 5 11.32 23.44 16.50
N GLN A 6 12.64 23.57 16.38
CA GLN A 6 13.37 23.02 15.24
C GLN A 6 13.33 21.49 15.22
N PHE A 7 13.48 20.86 16.39
CA PHE A 7 13.38 19.40 16.52
C PHE A 7 12.00 18.92 16.10
N SER A 8 10.92 19.57 16.60
CA SER A 8 9.56 19.19 16.25
C SER A 8 9.29 19.30 14.76
N LEU A 9 9.76 20.39 14.14
CA LEU A 9 9.59 20.58 12.70
C LEU A 9 10.35 19.52 11.91
N SER A 10 11.60 19.26 12.26
CA SER A 10 12.41 18.24 11.59
C SER A 10 11.81 16.85 11.72
N LYS A 11 11.26 16.53 12.90
CA LYS A 11 10.58 15.26 13.12
C LYS A 11 9.32 15.14 12.26
N GLN A 12 8.53 16.22 12.17
CA GLN A 12 7.34 16.23 11.31
C GLN A 12 7.70 16.00 9.84
N VAL A 13 8.70 16.71 9.35
CA VAL A 13 9.14 16.57 7.96
C VAL A 13 9.64 15.16 7.70
N ALA A 14 10.48 14.60 8.58
CA ALA A 14 10.98 13.24 8.45
C ALA A 14 9.85 12.22 8.48
N THR A 15 8.87 12.39 9.36
CA THR A 15 7.71 11.51 9.47
C THR A 15 6.87 11.53 8.20
N GLU A 16 6.60 12.72 7.65
CA GLU A 16 5.82 12.85 6.43
C GLU A 16 6.55 12.25 5.23
N ARG A 17 7.86 12.43 5.13
CA ARG A 17 8.66 11.80 4.08
C ARG A 17 8.62 10.28 4.18
N ALA A 18 8.73 9.75 5.40
CA ALA A 18 8.66 8.31 5.62
C ALA A 18 7.29 7.76 5.23
N ARG A 19 6.22 8.47 5.56
CA ARG A 19 4.86 8.07 5.18
C ARG A 19 4.68 8.06 3.67
N VAL A 20 5.22 9.07 2.98
CA VAL A 20 5.17 9.12 1.51
C VAL A 20 5.92 7.94 0.90
N GLU A 21 7.07 7.58 1.44
CA GLU A 21 7.82 6.41 0.97
C GLU A 21 7.05 5.11 1.21
N VAL A 22 6.43 4.96 2.37
CA VAL A 22 5.56 3.81 2.67
C VAL A 22 4.40 3.75 1.68
N ALA A 23 3.73 4.89 1.45
CA ALA A 23 2.61 4.96 0.51
C ALA A 23 3.03 4.51 -0.88
N ARG A 24 4.16 5.00 -1.35
CA ARG A 24 4.69 4.64 -2.67
C ARG A 24 5.03 3.16 -2.75
N ALA A 25 5.70 2.63 -1.73
CA ALA A 25 6.07 1.22 -1.69
C ALA A 25 4.84 0.32 -1.70
N VAL A 26 3.84 0.64 -0.89
CA VAL A 26 2.58 -0.13 -0.84
C VAL A 26 1.84 -0.03 -2.18
N GLU A 27 1.74 1.16 -2.74
CA GLU A 27 1.04 1.37 -4.01
C GLU A 27 1.68 0.56 -5.14
N VAL A 28 3.01 0.64 -5.29
CA VAL A 28 3.73 -0.09 -6.33
C VAL A 28 3.56 -1.59 -6.13
N THR A 29 3.70 -2.07 -4.90
CA THR A 29 3.62 -3.49 -4.59
C THR A 29 2.23 -4.05 -4.89
N ILE A 30 1.19 -3.37 -4.42
CA ILE A 30 -0.20 -3.82 -4.62
C ILE A 30 -0.57 -3.71 -6.10
N SER A 31 -0.27 -2.59 -6.75
CA SER A 31 -0.59 -2.39 -8.17
C SER A 31 0.10 -3.43 -9.05
N SER A 32 1.37 -3.72 -8.78
CA SER A 32 2.12 -4.72 -9.55
C SER A 32 1.52 -6.10 -9.40
N ALA A 33 1.18 -6.51 -8.17
CA ALA A 33 0.59 -7.82 -7.91
C ALA A 33 -0.76 -7.96 -8.60
N LEU A 34 -1.60 -6.92 -8.55
CA LEU A 34 -2.91 -6.95 -9.18
C LEU A 34 -2.80 -6.96 -10.71
N ASN A 35 -1.92 -6.13 -11.27
CA ASN A 35 -1.70 -6.10 -12.71
C ASN A 35 -1.16 -7.43 -13.23
N ASP A 36 -0.21 -8.02 -12.53
CA ASP A 36 0.35 -9.32 -12.91
C ASP A 36 -0.73 -10.41 -12.88
N HIS A 37 -1.56 -10.40 -11.85
CA HIS A 37 -2.68 -11.34 -11.75
C HIS A 37 -3.67 -11.14 -12.88
N MET A 38 -4.04 -9.89 -13.17
CA MET A 38 -5.00 -9.58 -14.22
C MET A 38 -4.48 -10.05 -15.59
N GLN A 39 -3.19 -9.86 -15.86
CA GLN A 39 -2.59 -10.31 -17.10
C GLN A 39 -2.53 -11.84 -17.17
N ALA A 40 -2.09 -12.48 -16.09
CA ALA A 40 -1.99 -13.93 -16.02
C ALA A 40 -3.35 -14.62 -16.19
N SER A 41 -4.41 -13.98 -15.69
CA SER A 41 -5.78 -14.50 -15.78
C SER A 41 -6.51 -14.07 -17.06
N GLY A 42 -5.86 -13.30 -17.92
CA GLY A 42 -6.47 -12.78 -19.13
C GLY A 42 -7.54 -11.70 -18.88
N LEU A 43 -7.55 -11.11 -17.70
CA LEU A 43 -8.56 -10.12 -17.30
C LEU A 43 -8.10 -8.67 -17.56
N GLY A 44 -6.84 -8.46 -17.93
CA GLY A 44 -6.28 -7.12 -18.10
C GLY A 44 -6.92 -6.28 -19.21
N ILE A 45 -7.55 -6.94 -20.18
CA ILE A 45 -8.24 -6.27 -21.29
C ILE A 45 -9.71 -6.00 -20.99
N GLU A 46 -10.22 -6.48 -19.86
CA GLU A 46 -11.63 -6.30 -19.52
C GLU A 46 -11.93 -4.86 -19.15
N VAL A 47 -13.16 -4.43 -19.45
CA VAL A 47 -13.63 -3.09 -19.06
C VAL A 47 -13.62 -2.99 -17.54
N GLY A 48 -13.06 -1.89 -17.04
CA GLY A 48 -12.96 -1.67 -15.60
C GLY A 48 -11.74 -2.25 -14.93
N ALA A 49 -10.89 -3.01 -15.66
CA ALA A 49 -9.71 -3.65 -15.08
C ALA A 49 -8.73 -2.64 -14.49
N THR A 50 -8.44 -1.57 -15.22
CA THR A 50 -7.52 -0.51 -14.77
C THR A 50 -8.09 0.21 -13.55
N GLU A 51 -9.35 0.60 -13.61
CA GLU A 51 -10.05 1.28 -12.51
C GLU A 51 -10.10 0.41 -11.27
N PHE A 52 -10.34 -0.88 -11.44
CA PHE A 52 -10.32 -1.84 -10.35
C PHE A 52 -8.96 -1.84 -9.63
N THR A 53 -7.89 -2.00 -10.39
CA THR A 53 -6.52 -2.04 -9.83
C THR A 53 -6.19 -0.72 -9.12
N GLU A 54 -6.51 0.42 -9.72
CA GLU A 54 -6.26 1.72 -9.12
C GLU A 54 -7.07 1.93 -7.84
N SER A 55 -8.35 1.59 -7.85
CA SER A 55 -9.22 1.76 -6.69
C SER A 55 -8.78 0.92 -5.51
N VAL A 56 -8.42 -0.34 -5.75
CA VAL A 56 -7.93 -1.22 -4.70
C VAL A 56 -6.62 -0.69 -4.14
N SER A 57 -5.69 -0.31 -5.00
CA SER A 57 -4.38 0.20 -4.58
C SER A 57 -4.52 1.45 -3.72
N LYS A 58 -5.33 2.42 -4.14
CA LYS A 58 -5.56 3.65 -3.38
C LYS A 58 -6.21 3.39 -2.04
N SER A 59 -7.18 2.48 -2.00
CA SER A 59 -7.87 2.13 -0.76
C SER A 59 -6.92 1.51 0.26
N VAL A 60 -6.07 0.58 -0.19
CA VAL A 60 -5.08 -0.06 0.68
C VAL A 60 -4.06 0.95 1.18
N VAL A 61 -3.58 1.82 0.30
CA VAL A 61 -2.61 2.88 0.65
C VAL A 61 -3.19 3.80 1.72
N ASN A 62 -4.41 4.29 1.53
CA ASN A 62 -5.03 5.22 2.47
C ASN A 62 -5.18 4.60 3.86
N THR A 63 -5.62 3.35 3.92
CA THR A 63 -5.79 2.67 5.21
C THR A 63 -4.45 2.33 5.85
N THR A 64 -3.47 1.92 5.04
CA THR A 64 -2.13 1.62 5.53
C THR A 64 -1.46 2.85 6.13
N LEU A 65 -1.61 4.01 5.49
CA LEU A 65 -1.05 5.26 6.00
C LEU A 65 -1.62 5.62 7.37
N LYS A 66 -2.92 5.40 7.57
CA LYS A 66 -3.56 5.66 8.87
C LYS A 66 -3.04 4.72 9.96
N GLY A 67 -2.63 3.52 9.56
CA GLY A 67 -2.11 2.51 10.49
C GLY A 67 -0.60 2.49 10.63
N CYS A 68 0.12 3.42 10.00
CA CYS A 68 1.57 3.50 10.14
C CYS A 68 1.97 3.87 11.56
N THR A 69 3.02 3.22 12.05
CA THR A 69 3.55 3.44 13.38
C THR A 69 4.96 4.01 13.29
N ILE A 70 5.24 5.03 14.09
CA ILE A 70 6.62 5.50 14.28
C ILE A 70 7.27 4.56 15.27
N GLU A 71 8.13 3.68 14.76
CA GLU A 71 8.82 2.70 15.60
C GLU A 71 9.99 3.30 16.37
N LYS A 72 10.71 4.21 15.73
CA LYS A 72 11.95 4.71 16.28
C LYS A 72 12.20 6.11 15.76
N THR A 73 12.69 6.97 16.65
CA THR A 73 13.16 8.31 16.29
C THR A 73 14.56 8.45 16.84
N GLU A 74 15.51 8.82 15.99
CA GLU A 74 16.88 9.06 16.42
C GLU A 74 17.33 10.43 15.96
N VAL A 75 18.11 11.09 16.80
CA VAL A 75 18.72 12.38 16.49
C VAL A 75 20.23 12.19 16.48
N PHE A 76 20.85 12.58 15.38
CA PHE A 76 22.29 12.51 15.25
C PHE A 76 22.80 13.80 14.65
N LYS A 77 23.60 14.53 15.42
CA LYS A 77 24.03 15.90 15.07
C LYS A 77 22.79 16.77 14.87
N ASP A 78 22.62 17.37 13.70
CA ASP A 78 21.50 18.25 13.39
C ASP A 78 20.38 17.55 12.65
N ARG A 79 20.43 16.22 12.56
CA ARG A 79 19.51 15.46 11.71
C ARG A 79 18.60 14.58 12.53
N VAL A 80 17.36 14.44 12.07
CA VAL A 80 16.37 13.58 12.67
C VAL A 80 16.09 12.41 11.73
N PHE A 81 16.20 11.20 12.27
CA PHE A 81 15.89 9.97 11.56
C PHE A 81 14.62 9.37 12.16
N VAL A 82 13.69 8.98 11.31
CA VAL A 82 12.44 8.36 11.73
C VAL A 82 12.27 7.03 11.00
N LEU A 83 11.99 5.99 11.76
CA LEU A 83 11.60 4.68 11.21
C LEU A 83 10.09 4.54 11.32
N VAL A 84 9.43 4.45 10.19
CA VAL A 84 7.99 4.24 10.12
C VAL A 84 7.74 2.85 9.56
N THR A 85 6.86 2.10 10.24
CA THR A 85 6.50 0.76 9.83
C THR A 85 4.99 0.63 9.65
N TYR A 86 4.58 -0.38 8.91
CA TYR A 86 3.18 -0.72 8.74
C TYR A 86 3.01 -2.24 8.81
N ASP A 87 1.79 -2.66 9.12
CA ASP A 87 1.48 -4.08 9.24
C ASP A 87 1.23 -4.66 7.84
N ALA A 88 2.17 -5.45 7.36
CA ALA A 88 2.11 -6.07 6.04
C ALA A 88 0.96 -7.07 5.92
N ASN A 89 0.67 -7.81 7.00
CA ASN A 89 -0.45 -8.76 7.01
C ASN A 89 -1.77 -8.02 6.88
N ARG A 90 -1.92 -6.91 7.58
CA ARG A 90 -3.12 -6.09 7.48
C ARG A 90 -3.29 -5.50 6.08
N ALA A 91 -2.20 -5.06 5.47
CA ALA A 91 -2.23 -4.54 4.10
C ALA A 91 -2.71 -5.62 3.12
N ARG A 92 -2.23 -6.85 3.26
CA ARG A 92 -2.67 -7.97 2.42
C ARG A 92 -4.15 -8.29 2.62
N GLU A 93 -4.61 -8.32 3.88
CA GLU A 93 -6.02 -8.55 4.18
C GLU A 93 -6.91 -7.47 3.59
N LEU A 94 -6.49 -6.21 3.70
CA LEU A 94 -7.21 -5.08 3.10
C LEU A 94 -7.27 -5.20 1.59
N ALA A 95 -6.18 -5.62 0.95
CA ALA A 95 -6.17 -5.82 -0.49
C ALA A 95 -7.19 -6.87 -0.91
N LYS A 96 -7.31 -7.97 -0.17
CA LYS A 96 -8.31 -8.99 -0.45
C LYS A 96 -9.73 -8.47 -0.25
N GLU A 97 -9.98 -7.83 0.88
CA GLU A 97 -11.30 -7.29 1.19
C GLU A 97 -11.74 -6.24 0.18
N ASN A 98 -10.83 -5.29 -0.12
CA ASN A 98 -11.14 -4.20 -1.03
C ASN A 98 -11.29 -4.68 -2.47
N SER A 99 -10.56 -5.73 -2.86
CA SER A 99 -10.76 -6.36 -4.16
C SER A 99 -12.18 -6.87 -4.32
N ARG A 100 -12.71 -7.53 -3.30
CA ARG A 100 -14.09 -8.03 -3.32
C ARG A 100 -15.10 -6.89 -3.39
N VAL A 101 -14.88 -5.82 -2.61
CA VAL A 101 -15.76 -4.65 -2.61
C VAL A 101 -15.77 -3.96 -3.97
N GLU A 102 -14.60 -3.73 -4.54
CA GLU A 102 -14.49 -3.05 -5.83
C GLU A 102 -15.07 -3.89 -6.98
N LEU A 103 -14.86 -5.22 -6.95
CA LEU A 103 -15.42 -6.10 -7.97
C LEU A 103 -16.94 -6.11 -7.97
N LYS A 104 -17.57 -5.97 -6.80
CA LYS A 104 -19.04 -5.90 -6.73
C LYS A 104 -19.60 -4.66 -7.40
N LYS A 105 -18.80 -3.61 -7.54
CA LYS A 105 -19.22 -2.40 -8.23
C LYS A 105 -19.08 -2.51 -9.75
N GLU A 106 -18.29 -3.48 -10.23
CA GLU A 106 -18.02 -3.70 -11.64
C GLU A 106 -18.58 -5.06 -12.04
N GLU A 107 -19.86 -5.09 -12.37
CA GLU A 107 -20.59 -6.34 -12.63
C GLU A 107 -19.94 -7.21 -13.72
N ALA A 108 -19.58 -6.58 -14.84
CA ALA A 108 -18.98 -7.31 -15.94
C ALA A 108 -17.64 -7.94 -15.56
N LEU A 109 -16.81 -7.19 -14.85
CA LEU A 109 -15.51 -7.69 -14.38
C LEU A 109 -15.70 -8.78 -13.31
N TYR A 110 -16.65 -8.60 -12.41
CA TYR A 110 -16.99 -9.60 -11.40
C TYR A 110 -17.38 -10.91 -12.05
N ASN A 111 -18.22 -10.86 -13.09
CA ASN A 111 -18.65 -12.05 -13.81
C ASN A 111 -17.49 -12.75 -14.50
N GLU A 112 -16.55 -12.00 -15.07
CA GLU A 112 -15.35 -12.56 -15.67
C GLU A 112 -14.44 -13.24 -14.64
N PHE A 113 -14.26 -12.62 -13.46
CA PHE A 113 -13.54 -13.25 -12.35
C PHE A 113 -14.18 -14.57 -11.96
N LYS A 114 -15.50 -14.58 -11.85
CA LYS A 114 -16.25 -15.79 -11.49
C LYS A 114 -16.12 -16.86 -12.57
N ALA A 115 -16.28 -16.49 -13.83
CA ALA A 115 -16.20 -17.40 -14.95
C ALA A 115 -14.81 -18.06 -15.07
N ARG A 116 -13.76 -17.30 -14.76
CA ARG A 116 -12.37 -17.79 -14.83
C ARG A 116 -11.87 -18.36 -13.50
N GLN A 117 -12.72 -18.42 -12.49
CA GLN A 117 -12.36 -18.89 -11.14
C GLN A 117 -11.12 -18.17 -10.60
N ALA A 118 -11.07 -16.85 -10.80
CA ALA A 118 -9.90 -16.03 -10.55
C ALA A 118 -9.78 -15.51 -9.12
N PHE A 119 -10.77 -15.75 -8.26
CA PHE A 119 -10.75 -15.24 -6.89
C PHE A 119 -9.66 -15.89 -6.05
N ASP A 120 -9.53 -17.21 -6.11
CA ASP A 120 -8.52 -17.92 -5.34
C ASP A 120 -7.11 -17.59 -5.81
N SER A 121 -6.91 -17.45 -7.12
CA SER A 121 -5.61 -17.06 -7.66
C SER A 121 -5.26 -15.62 -7.29
N LEU A 122 -6.26 -14.74 -7.20
CA LEU A 122 -6.07 -13.36 -6.73
C LEU A 122 -5.61 -13.35 -5.29
N ASP A 123 -6.28 -14.10 -4.42
CA ASP A 123 -5.91 -14.20 -3.01
C ASP A 123 -4.48 -14.73 -2.86
N ARG A 124 -4.11 -15.74 -3.63
CA ARG A 124 -2.75 -16.28 -3.61
C ARG A 124 -1.72 -15.26 -4.10
N ALA A 125 -2.06 -14.49 -5.13
CA ALA A 125 -1.18 -13.43 -5.63
C ALA A 125 -0.94 -12.36 -4.56
N ILE A 126 -1.98 -11.98 -3.84
CA ILE A 126 -1.88 -11.02 -2.75
C ILE A 126 -1.05 -11.58 -1.59
N ASP A 127 -1.26 -12.85 -1.25
CA ASP A 127 -0.51 -13.50 -0.15
C ASP A 127 0.99 -13.61 -0.45
N LYS A 128 1.38 -13.61 -1.70
CA LYS A 128 2.79 -13.66 -2.09
C LYS A 128 3.50 -12.32 -2.02
N ILE A 129 2.77 -11.24 -1.75
CA ILE A 129 3.37 -9.92 -1.66
C ILE A 129 4.33 -9.87 -0.47
N LYS A 130 5.56 -9.49 -0.77
CA LYS A 130 6.57 -9.24 0.25
C LYS A 130 6.65 -7.74 0.48
N THR A 131 6.58 -7.35 1.73
CA THR A 131 6.64 -5.95 2.10
C THR A 131 7.81 -5.73 3.04
N SER A 132 8.42 -4.56 2.94
CA SER A 132 9.51 -4.16 3.82
C SER A 132 9.17 -2.82 4.47
N SER A 133 9.74 -2.58 5.65
CA SER A 133 9.59 -1.29 6.29
C SER A 133 10.39 -0.22 5.53
N SER A 134 9.87 1.01 5.56
CA SER A 134 10.54 2.16 4.99
C SER A 134 11.29 2.93 6.06
N VAL A 135 12.47 3.41 5.72
CA VAL A 135 13.26 4.27 6.58
C VAL A 135 13.40 5.63 5.91
N ALA A 136 12.97 6.68 6.61
CA ALA A 136 13.11 8.03 6.10
C ALA A 136 14.57 8.47 6.18
N LYS A 137 15.02 9.14 5.12
CA LYS A 137 16.35 9.72 5.10
C LYS A 137 16.34 11.03 5.89
N PRO A 138 17.49 11.46 6.42
CA PRO A 138 17.57 12.70 7.17
C PRO A 138 17.32 13.92 6.29
N GLU A 139 16.85 14.96 6.94
CA GLU A 139 16.75 16.29 6.36
C GLU A 139 18.11 16.82 5.92
#